data_92cb161d420a3d381fc205a26bc0ba0e
#
_entry.id   92cb161d420a3d381fc205a26bc0ba0e
#
_cell.length_a   1.000
_cell.length_b   1.000
_cell.length_c   1.000
_cell.angle_alpha   90.00
_cell.angle_beta   90.00
_cell.angle_gamma   90.00
#
_symmetry.space_group_name_H-M   'P 1'
#
loop_
_entity.id
_entity.type
_entity.pdbx_description
1 polymer ?
#
loop_
_entity_poly.entity_id
_entity_poly.type
_entity_poly.pdbx_seq_one_letter_code
_entity_poly.pdbx_strand_id
1 'polypeptide(L)'
;RSTLFPYTTLFRSTLMPCCPAVIDLWCEKPVTFPVISETRNNLSTAFLIRDNLVKLISDQGLSVEQALLDGLYILLELYKNQPITNAHIQEYFSGHTLNKLNTAMEDIHIPDEDTFIECNELLQDLSVNYRKEGLYTAFLQPVLTEACKYSNIYSQSDDNSMSRTLQTSQKQFCSMLTDYDIVFRNYLANELFSDLISPEAASTKKIIEHMIIKMQWIMIEYTAIRQSLFLWYSHNANSPLTYETIREHIVIISRMTGYDDDDIREYLENSFAKLIWDWGYAALIMGIRK
;
A
#
# COMPACT_ATOMS: atom_id res chain seq x y z
N ARG A 1 26.01 -14.19 -5.01
CA ARG A 1 26.87 -13.31 -4.19
C ARG A 1 26.11 -12.03 -4.00
N SER A 2 25.43 -11.94 -2.87
CA SER A 2 24.84 -10.70 -2.39
C SER A 2 25.95 -9.69 -2.19
N THR A 3 26.04 -8.72 -3.04
CA THR A 3 26.82 -7.51 -2.75
C THR A 3 26.03 -6.69 -1.75
N LEU A 4 26.46 -6.81 -0.54
CA LEU A 4 26.10 -6.00 0.60
C LEU A 4 26.21 -4.51 0.27
N PHE A 5 25.07 -3.83 0.41
CA PHE A 5 24.92 -2.45 0.82
C PHE A 5 25.85 -1.40 0.20
N PRO A 6 25.38 -0.59 -0.73
CA PRO A 6 26.00 0.69 -0.96
C PRO A 6 25.67 1.62 0.21
N TYR A 7 26.71 2.27 0.65
CA TYR A 7 26.76 3.19 1.78
C TYR A 7 26.00 4.49 1.53
N THR A 8 24.71 4.49 1.65
CA THR A 8 23.93 5.74 1.79
C THR A 8 23.22 5.77 3.13
N THR A 9 23.94 5.39 4.16
CA THR A 9 23.44 5.04 5.47
C THR A 9 23.18 6.20 6.42
N LEU A 10 23.24 7.45 5.99
CA LEU A 10 22.94 8.58 6.86
C LEU A 10 21.43 8.83 7.09
N PHE A 11 20.56 8.12 6.35
CA PHE A 11 19.11 8.33 6.45
C PHE A 11 18.28 7.05 6.56
N ARG A 12 18.89 5.86 6.59
CA ARG A 12 18.19 4.59 6.77
C ARG A 12 18.30 4.10 8.21
N SER A 13 17.69 4.82 9.13
CA SER A 13 17.38 4.30 10.47
C SER A 13 16.02 3.60 10.53
N THR A 14 15.50 3.20 9.38
CA THR A 14 14.21 2.54 9.24
C THR A 14 14.35 1.05 9.29
N LEU A 15 13.37 0.43 9.88
CA LEU A 15 13.34 -1.01 10.08
C LEU A 15 12.76 -1.66 8.80
N MET A 16 13.42 -2.69 8.29
CA MET A 16 12.97 -3.34 7.07
C MET A 16 11.78 -4.27 7.33
N PRO A 17 10.63 -4.08 6.64
CA PRO A 17 9.42 -4.87 6.86
C PRO A 17 9.58 -6.35 6.49
N CYS A 18 10.57 -6.67 5.68
CA CYS A 18 10.92 -8.06 5.37
C CYS A 18 11.61 -8.81 6.53
N CYS A 19 11.80 -8.18 7.70
CA CYS A 19 12.34 -8.81 8.90
C CYS A 19 11.22 -9.08 9.92
N PRO A 20 10.97 -10.35 10.31
CA PRO A 20 9.90 -10.68 11.26
C PRO A 20 10.00 -9.94 12.59
N ALA A 21 11.23 -9.78 13.12
CA ALA A 21 11.47 -9.09 14.39
C ALA A 21 11.10 -7.60 14.35
N VAL A 22 11.07 -6.99 13.16
CA VAL A 22 10.63 -5.60 12.98
C VAL A 22 9.13 -5.51 13.12
N ILE A 23 8.39 -6.43 12.48
CA ILE A 23 6.93 -6.48 12.58
C ILE A 23 6.50 -6.68 14.04
N ASP A 24 7.24 -7.47 14.82
CA ASP A 24 6.95 -7.70 16.22
C ASP A 24 6.99 -6.40 17.06
N LEU A 25 7.76 -5.40 16.65
CA LEU A 25 7.78 -4.08 17.31
C LEU A 25 6.55 -3.21 16.99
N TRP A 26 5.79 -3.56 15.97
CA TRP A 26 4.67 -2.75 15.49
C TRP A 26 3.31 -3.11 16.09
N CYS A 27 3.27 -4.14 16.94
CA CYS A 27 2.01 -4.68 17.46
C CYS A 27 1.40 -3.87 18.60
N GLU A 28 2.22 -3.13 19.37
CA GLU A 28 1.77 -2.61 20.66
C GLU A 28 1.37 -1.13 20.61
N LYS A 29 2.04 -0.32 19.80
CA LYS A 29 1.85 1.13 19.79
C LYS A 29 2.24 1.76 18.47
N PRO A 30 1.70 2.96 18.13
CA PRO A 30 2.13 3.71 16.96
C PRO A 30 3.63 3.96 16.95
N VAL A 31 4.26 3.76 15.79
CA VAL A 31 5.67 4.09 15.59
C VAL A 31 5.83 5.60 15.62
N THR A 32 6.88 6.06 16.27
CA THR A 32 7.26 7.48 16.26
C THR A 32 8.58 7.66 15.53
N PHE A 33 8.60 8.61 14.60
CA PHE A 33 9.77 8.92 13.82
C PHE A 33 10.45 10.20 14.29
N PRO A 34 11.80 10.28 14.21
CA PRO A 34 12.51 11.49 14.57
C PRO A 34 12.14 12.65 13.64
N VAL A 35 11.91 13.82 14.19
CA VAL A 35 11.75 15.06 13.40
C VAL A 35 13.13 15.49 12.92
N ILE A 36 13.33 15.52 11.60
CA ILE A 36 14.58 15.98 11.02
C ILE A 36 14.51 17.51 10.95
N SER A 37 15.26 18.18 11.83
CA SER A 37 15.28 19.65 11.94
C SER A 37 16.27 20.33 11.00
N GLU A 38 17.16 19.59 10.34
CA GLU A 38 18.19 20.16 9.46
C GLU A 38 17.67 20.32 8.05
N THR A 39 17.56 21.57 7.65
CA THR A 39 17.00 22.00 6.36
C THR A 39 18.08 22.32 5.35
N ARG A 40 18.31 21.46 4.40
CA ARG A 40 18.79 21.86 3.07
C ARG A 40 17.58 22.30 2.27
N ASN A 41 17.60 23.53 1.75
CA ASN A 41 16.44 24.28 1.24
C ASN A 41 15.46 23.53 0.30
N ASN A 42 15.89 22.52 -0.43
CA ASN A 42 15.02 21.79 -1.37
C ASN A 42 14.36 20.54 -0.74
N LEU A 43 14.95 19.99 0.31
CA LEU A 43 14.42 18.78 0.98
C LEU A 43 13.44 19.13 2.11
N SER A 44 13.43 20.37 2.60
CA SER A 44 12.51 20.79 3.67
C SER A 44 11.03 20.60 3.30
N THR A 45 10.68 20.94 2.05
CA THR A 45 9.33 20.76 1.50
C THR A 45 8.97 19.27 1.41
N ALA A 46 9.90 18.44 0.93
CA ALA A 46 9.71 17.00 0.82
C ALA A 46 9.51 16.34 2.20
N PHE A 47 10.32 16.71 3.17
CA PHE A 47 10.17 16.22 4.55
C PHE A 47 8.84 16.65 5.16
N LEU A 48 8.40 17.88 4.91
CA LEU A 48 7.11 18.35 5.41
C LEU A 48 5.95 17.56 4.79
N ILE A 49 5.99 17.26 3.50
CA ILE A 49 4.99 16.43 2.84
C ILE A 49 4.99 15.01 3.42
N ARG A 50 6.16 14.37 3.49
CA ARG A 50 6.32 13.04 4.06
C ARG A 50 5.78 12.95 5.48
N ASP A 51 6.16 13.89 6.35
CA ASP A 51 5.77 13.88 7.76
C ASP A 51 4.25 14.08 7.93
N ASN A 52 3.60 14.82 7.04
CA ASN A 52 2.15 14.92 7.03
C ASN A 52 1.47 13.64 6.48
N LEU A 53 2.04 12.98 5.48
CA LEU A 53 1.55 11.69 5.01
C LEU A 53 1.67 10.61 6.09
N VAL A 54 2.79 10.55 6.81
CA VAL A 54 2.98 9.65 7.94
C VAL A 54 1.93 9.91 9.04
N LYS A 55 1.64 11.18 9.36
CA LYS A 55 0.58 11.55 10.30
C LYS A 55 -0.80 11.10 9.82
N LEU A 56 -1.08 11.28 8.51
CA LEU A 56 -2.35 10.90 7.90
C LEU A 56 -2.59 9.39 8.02
N ILE A 57 -1.59 8.57 7.71
CA ILE A 57 -1.67 7.11 7.87
C ILE A 57 -1.81 6.70 9.35
N SER A 58 -1.21 7.45 10.27
CA SER A 58 -1.27 7.16 11.69
C SER A 58 -2.58 7.61 12.35
N ASP A 59 -3.43 8.35 11.65
CA ASP A 59 -4.73 8.82 12.15
C ASP A 59 -5.75 7.68 12.16
N GLN A 60 -6.12 7.23 13.35
CA GLN A 60 -7.11 6.17 13.56
C GLN A 60 -8.56 6.61 13.28
N GLY A 61 -8.81 7.88 13.03
CA GLY A 61 -10.11 8.41 12.63
C GLY A 61 -10.48 8.11 11.17
N LEU A 62 -9.50 7.69 10.35
CA LEU A 62 -9.66 7.30 8.96
C LEU A 62 -9.37 5.81 8.78
N SER A 63 -9.95 5.16 7.79
CA SER A 63 -9.45 3.84 7.38
C SER A 63 -8.06 3.99 6.73
N VAL A 64 -7.28 2.90 6.74
CA VAL A 64 -5.95 2.88 6.08
C VAL A 64 -6.09 3.21 4.59
N GLU A 65 -7.09 2.61 3.95
CA GLU A 65 -7.37 2.80 2.52
C GLU A 65 -7.71 4.27 2.21
N GLN A 66 -8.55 4.88 3.04
CA GLN A 66 -8.91 6.29 2.91
C GLN A 66 -7.69 7.19 3.05
N ALA A 67 -6.86 6.94 4.05
CA ALA A 67 -5.64 7.72 4.29
C ALA A 67 -4.64 7.60 3.13
N LEU A 68 -4.50 6.42 2.52
CA LEU A 68 -3.68 6.20 1.33
C LEU A 68 -4.22 6.96 0.11
N LEU A 69 -5.53 6.91 -0.11
CA LEU A 69 -6.20 7.60 -1.22
C LEU A 69 -6.13 9.13 -1.09
N ASP A 70 -6.35 9.66 0.12
CA ASP A 70 -6.19 11.08 0.42
C ASP A 70 -4.74 11.52 0.16
N GLY A 71 -3.78 10.73 0.65
CA GLY A 71 -2.35 10.98 0.46
C GLY A 71 -1.95 11.04 -1.02
N LEU A 72 -2.40 10.09 -1.83
CA LEU A 72 -2.14 10.07 -3.26
C LEU A 72 -2.79 11.26 -3.97
N TYR A 73 -4.06 11.58 -3.64
CA TYR A 73 -4.74 12.75 -4.20
C TYR A 73 -3.96 14.03 -3.92
N ILE A 74 -3.53 14.24 -2.68
CA ILE A 74 -2.76 15.42 -2.28
C ILE A 74 -1.44 15.49 -3.06
N LEU A 75 -0.72 14.39 -3.22
CA LEU A 75 0.52 14.36 -4.00
C LEU A 75 0.28 14.74 -5.47
N LEU A 76 -0.80 14.23 -6.09
CA LEU A 76 -1.18 14.56 -7.47
C LEU A 76 -1.54 16.04 -7.61
N GLU A 77 -2.26 16.62 -6.66
CA GLU A 77 -2.59 18.05 -6.67
C GLU A 77 -1.35 18.93 -6.44
N LEU A 78 -0.46 18.56 -5.52
CA LEU A 78 0.81 19.25 -5.32
C LEU A 78 1.70 19.19 -6.57
N TYR A 79 1.67 18.09 -7.31
CA TYR A 79 2.41 17.98 -8.58
C TYR A 79 1.88 18.91 -9.65
N LYS A 80 0.56 19.06 -9.76
CA LYS A 80 -0.10 19.94 -10.73
C LYS A 80 0.10 21.43 -10.41
N ASN A 81 0.07 21.79 -9.13
CA ASN A 81 0.02 23.16 -8.64
C ASN A 81 1.39 23.69 -8.19
N GLN A 82 2.37 23.69 -9.10
CA GLN A 82 3.70 24.25 -8.88
C GLN A 82 3.71 25.79 -9.07
N PRO A 83 4.53 26.57 -8.35
CA PRO A 83 5.45 26.16 -7.28
C PRO A 83 4.75 25.90 -5.95
N ILE A 84 5.27 24.94 -5.18
CA ILE A 84 4.73 24.56 -3.88
C ILE A 84 5.29 25.46 -2.78
N THR A 85 4.42 25.90 -1.90
CA THR A 85 4.76 26.62 -0.67
C THR A 85 4.35 25.81 0.56
N ASN A 86 4.95 26.10 1.71
CA ASN A 86 4.54 25.49 2.96
C ASN A 86 3.06 25.77 3.29
N ALA A 87 2.54 26.93 2.89
CA ALA A 87 1.13 27.26 3.07
C ALA A 87 0.21 26.34 2.25
N HIS A 88 0.57 26.05 0.98
CA HIS A 88 -0.16 25.09 0.16
C HIS A 88 -0.17 23.70 0.78
N ILE A 89 0.97 23.24 1.31
CA ILE A 89 1.04 21.93 1.97
C ILE A 89 0.12 21.90 3.20
N GLN A 90 0.17 22.93 4.04
CA GLN A 90 -0.69 23.01 5.23
C GLN A 90 -2.19 23.06 4.88
N GLU A 91 -2.55 23.74 3.77
CA GLU A 91 -3.92 23.79 3.28
C GLU A 91 -4.41 22.42 2.83
N TYR A 92 -3.62 21.70 2.02
CA TYR A 92 -3.98 20.38 1.54
C TYR A 92 -4.13 19.34 2.68
N PHE A 93 -3.28 19.40 3.68
CA PHE A 93 -3.37 18.54 4.87
C PHE A 93 -4.23 19.11 6.00
N SER A 94 -4.99 20.19 5.74
CA SER A 94 -5.91 20.72 6.74
C SER A 94 -7.13 19.81 6.93
N GLY A 95 -7.67 19.76 8.15
CA GLY A 95 -8.90 19.00 8.41
C GLY A 95 -10.08 19.43 7.53
N HIS A 96 -10.13 20.70 7.10
CA HIS A 96 -11.15 21.17 6.17
C HIS A 96 -11.03 20.53 4.78
N THR A 97 -9.83 20.43 4.23
CA THR A 97 -9.59 19.79 2.93
C THR A 97 -9.81 18.29 2.99
N LEU A 98 -9.30 17.63 4.03
CA LEU A 98 -9.50 16.20 4.24
C LEU A 98 -11.00 15.85 4.39
N ASN A 99 -11.76 16.63 5.14
CA ASN A 99 -13.20 16.42 5.25
C ASN A 99 -13.93 16.58 3.90
N LYS A 100 -13.50 17.54 3.05
CA LYS A 100 -14.06 17.67 1.69
C LYS A 100 -13.73 16.47 0.82
N LEU A 101 -12.50 15.97 0.88
CA LEU A 101 -12.09 14.76 0.14
C LEU A 101 -12.92 13.56 0.58
N ASN A 102 -13.05 13.36 1.88
CA ASN A 102 -13.85 12.27 2.44
C ASN A 102 -15.31 12.33 1.98
N THR A 103 -15.92 13.52 2.04
CA THR A 103 -17.28 13.72 1.54
C THR A 103 -17.40 13.42 0.04
N ALA A 104 -16.43 13.87 -0.77
CA ALA A 104 -16.44 13.59 -2.20
C ALA A 104 -16.27 12.10 -2.51
N MET A 105 -15.49 11.37 -1.70
CA MET A 105 -15.31 9.93 -1.86
C MET A 105 -16.55 9.11 -1.45
N GLU A 106 -17.41 9.64 -0.57
CA GLU A 106 -18.66 8.97 -0.21
C GLU A 106 -19.60 8.78 -1.41
N ASP A 107 -19.50 9.64 -2.42
CA ASP A 107 -20.28 9.54 -3.67
C ASP A 107 -19.71 8.54 -4.68
N ILE A 108 -18.48 8.05 -4.45
CA ILE A 108 -17.84 7.09 -5.34
C ILE A 108 -18.28 5.69 -4.95
N HIS A 109 -18.81 4.96 -5.92
CA HIS A 109 -19.20 3.57 -5.74
C HIS A 109 -18.38 2.68 -6.67
N ILE A 110 -17.53 1.85 -6.06
CA ILE A 110 -16.78 0.82 -6.75
C ILE A 110 -17.36 -0.53 -6.32
N PRO A 111 -17.83 -1.38 -7.25
CA PRO A 111 -18.31 -2.71 -6.90
C PRO A 111 -17.21 -3.54 -6.20
N ASP A 112 -17.55 -4.19 -5.10
CA ASP A 112 -16.62 -5.07 -4.37
C ASP A 112 -16.05 -6.17 -5.27
N GLU A 113 -16.82 -6.60 -6.25
CA GLU A 113 -16.42 -7.61 -7.23
C GLU A 113 -15.30 -7.12 -8.13
N ASP A 114 -15.41 -5.91 -8.67
CA ASP A 114 -14.38 -5.31 -9.53
C ASP A 114 -13.07 -5.13 -8.77
N THR A 115 -13.16 -4.63 -7.54
CA THR A 115 -12.00 -4.54 -6.63
C THR A 115 -11.37 -5.91 -6.40
N PHE A 116 -12.18 -6.93 -6.15
CA PHE A 116 -11.67 -8.26 -5.86
C PHE A 116 -10.96 -8.89 -7.07
N ILE A 117 -11.56 -8.77 -8.26
CA ILE A 117 -10.97 -9.29 -9.50
C ILE A 117 -9.62 -8.64 -9.75
N GLU A 118 -9.57 -7.31 -9.70
CA GLU A 118 -8.34 -6.56 -9.95
C GLU A 118 -7.24 -6.88 -8.93
N CYS A 119 -7.57 -6.92 -7.62
CA CYS A 119 -6.60 -7.31 -6.59
C CYS A 119 -6.10 -8.74 -6.77
N ASN A 120 -6.96 -9.65 -7.26
CA ASN A 120 -6.62 -11.03 -7.51
C ASN A 120 -5.66 -11.19 -8.70
N GLU A 121 -5.89 -10.45 -9.77
CA GLU A 121 -5.00 -10.40 -10.95
C GLU A 121 -3.66 -9.78 -10.58
N LEU A 122 -3.66 -8.66 -9.87
CA LEU A 122 -2.46 -7.99 -9.38
C LEU A 122 -1.55 -8.94 -8.55
N LEU A 123 -2.12 -9.67 -7.61
CA LEU A 123 -1.34 -10.60 -6.79
C LEU A 123 -0.78 -11.76 -7.63
N GLN A 124 -1.55 -12.26 -8.60
CA GLN A 124 -1.09 -13.32 -9.51
C GLN A 124 0.08 -12.82 -10.37
N ASP A 125 0.00 -11.60 -10.88
CA ASP A 125 1.06 -10.98 -11.70
C ASP A 125 2.34 -10.79 -10.88
N LEU A 126 2.27 -10.18 -9.71
CA LEU A 126 3.41 -10.01 -8.80
C LEU A 126 4.08 -11.34 -8.43
N SER A 127 3.35 -12.44 -8.41
CA SER A 127 3.87 -13.76 -8.02
C SER A 127 4.46 -14.58 -9.17
N VAL A 128 4.29 -14.16 -10.43
CA VAL A 128 4.67 -14.95 -11.63
C VAL A 128 6.13 -15.40 -11.61
N ASN A 129 7.06 -14.49 -11.35
CA ASN A 129 8.48 -14.79 -11.38
C ASN A 129 8.89 -15.73 -10.23
N TYR A 130 8.36 -15.49 -9.03
CA TYR A 130 8.62 -16.32 -7.86
C TYR A 130 8.10 -17.74 -8.03
N ARG A 131 6.95 -17.90 -8.68
CA ARG A 131 6.42 -19.22 -9.06
C ARG A 131 7.32 -19.95 -10.05
N LYS A 132 7.77 -19.26 -11.10
CA LYS A 132 8.65 -19.86 -12.12
C LYS A 132 9.97 -20.35 -11.52
N GLU A 133 10.49 -19.63 -10.54
CA GLU A 133 11.74 -19.95 -9.85
C GLU A 133 11.53 -20.92 -8.67
N GLY A 134 10.31 -21.30 -8.34
CA GLY A 134 9.98 -22.17 -7.21
C GLY A 134 10.24 -21.55 -5.85
N LEU A 135 10.28 -20.21 -5.77
CA LEU A 135 10.48 -19.47 -4.53
C LEU A 135 9.15 -19.33 -3.77
N TYR A 136 9.23 -19.31 -2.45
CA TYR A 136 8.07 -19.18 -1.55
C TYR A 136 6.91 -20.16 -1.84
N THR A 137 7.20 -21.34 -2.38
CA THR A 137 6.18 -22.28 -2.87
C THR A 137 5.18 -22.67 -1.77
N ALA A 138 5.65 -22.96 -0.56
CA ALA A 138 4.76 -23.34 0.55
C ALA A 138 3.76 -22.23 0.94
N PHE A 139 4.16 -20.97 0.80
CA PHE A 139 3.32 -19.79 1.04
C PHE A 139 2.40 -19.49 -0.16
N LEU A 140 2.97 -19.48 -1.37
CA LEU A 140 2.24 -19.05 -2.57
C LEU A 140 1.23 -20.11 -3.04
N GLN A 141 1.51 -21.40 -2.90
CA GLN A 141 0.67 -22.46 -3.45
C GLN A 141 -0.78 -22.42 -2.93
N PRO A 142 -1.07 -22.37 -1.61
CA PRO A 142 -2.43 -22.27 -1.13
C PRO A 142 -3.12 -20.98 -1.58
N VAL A 143 -2.44 -19.85 -1.53
CA VAL A 143 -2.97 -18.53 -1.92
C VAL A 143 -3.33 -18.51 -3.41
N LEU A 144 -2.45 -18.97 -4.29
CA LEU A 144 -2.68 -18.95 -5.73
C LEU A 144 -3.65 -20.03 -6.20
N THR A 145 -3.76 -21.13 -5.47
CA THR A 145 -4.81 -22.14 -5.73
C THR A 145 -6.19 -21.53 -5.52
N GLU A 146 -6.37 -20.76 -4.45
CA GLU A 146 -7.63 -20.07 -4.18
C GLU A 146 -7.86 -18.91 -5.15
N ALA A 147 -6.81 -18.16 -5.51
CA ALA A 147 -6.86 -17.13 -6.55
C ALA A 147 -7.39 -17.66 -7.89
N CYS A 148 -6.83 -18.76 -8.37
CA CYS A 148 -7.26 -19.41 -9.62
C CYS A 148 -8.71 -19.93 -9.54
N LYS A 149 -9.13 -20.44 -8.39
CA LYS A 149 -10.50 -20.88 -8.18
C LYS A 149 -11.50 -19.72 -8.34
N TYR A 150 -11.24 -18.58 -7.73
CA TYR A 150 -12.08 -17.40 -7.89
C TYR A 150 -12.06 -16.87 -9.32
N SER A 151 -10.93 -16.77 -9.99
CA SER A 151 -10.86 -16.36 -11.40
C SER A 151 -11.71 -17.24 -12.31
N ASN A 152 -11.73 -18.56 -12.10
CA ASN A 152 -12.57 -19.49 -12.84
C ASN A 152 -14.06 -19.31 -12.56
N ILE A 153 -14.43 -18.98 -11.34
CA ILE A 153 -15.83 -18.73 -10.94
C ILE A 153 -16.37 -17.51 -11.67
N TYR A 154 -15.65 -16.39 -11.64
CA TYR A 154 -16.07 -15.15 -12.31
C TYR A 154 -16.15 -15.29 -13.83
N SER A 155 -15.34 -16.17 -14.41
CA SER A 155 -15.38 -16.44 -15.86
C SER A 155 -16.57 -17.31 -16.31
N GLN A 156 -17.23 -18.03 -15.41
CA GLN A 156 -18.18 -19.09 -15.78
C GLN A 156 -19.61 -18.91 -15.22
N SER A 157 -19.84 -17.99 -14.27
CA SER A 157 -21.12 -17.91 -13.58
C SER A 157 -21.84 -16.56 -13.72
N ASP A 158 -23.11 -16.65 -14.20
CA ASP A 158 -24.12 -15.61 -14.01
C ASP A 158 -24.79 -15.73 -12.61
N ASP A 159 -24.18 -16.49 -11.66
CA ASP A 159 -24.87 -16.89 -10.43
C ASP A 159 -24.61 -15.91 -9.26
N ASN A 160 -25.63 -15.13 -8.93
CA ASN A 160 -25.69 -14.19 -7.79
C ASN A 160 -25.44 -14.84 -6.40
N SER A 161 -25.51 -16.18 -6.27
CA SER A 161 -25.34 -16.86 -4.98
C SER A 161 -23.89 -16.85 -4.52
N MET A 162 -22.95 -16.98 -5.46
CA MET A 162 -21.51 -17.02 -5.20
C MET A 162 -20.99 -15.63 -4.80
N SER A 163 -21.50 -14.58 -5.45
CA SER A 163 -21.18 -13.19 -5.10
C SER A 163 -21.57 -12.88 -3.64
N ARG A 164 -22.72 -13.34 -3.18
CA ARG A 164 -23.16 -13.16 -1.78
C ARG A 164 -22.27 -13.88 -0.77
N THR A 165 -21.84 -15.09 -1.08
CA THR A 165 -20.95 -15.86 -0.21
C THR A 165 -19.59 -15.17 -0.08
N LEU A 166 -19.02 -14.70 -1.20
CA LEU A 166 -17.78 -13.94 -1.23
C LEU A 166 -17.90 -12.65 -0.42
N GLN A 167 -18.96 -11.86 -0.65
CA GLN A 167 -19.20 -10.62 0.09
C GLN A 167 -19.30 -10.87 1.61
N THR A 168 -19.96 -11.95 2.02
CA THR A 168 -20.06 -12.31 3.44
C THR A 168 -18.68 -12.64 4.01
N SER A 169 -17.89 -13.45 3.30
CA SER A 169 -16.51 -13.80 3.71
C SER A 169 -15.61 -12.57 3.75
N GLN A 170 -15.72 -11.67 2.79
CA GLN A 170 -14.96 -10.41 2.78
C GLN A 170 -15.31 -9.51 3.96
N LYS A 171 -16.59 -9.37 4.30
CA LYS A 171 -17.01 -8.58 5.48
C LYS A 171 -16.46 -9.16 6.78
N GLN A 172 -16.51 -10.48 6.95
CA GLN A 172 -15.95 -11.15 8.11
C GLN A 172 -14.42 -10.97 8.19
N PHE A 173 -13.75 -11.16 7.07
CA PHE A 173 -12.30 -10.94 6.95
C PHE A 173 -11.91 -9.50 7.32
N CYS A 174 -12.60 -8.51 6.79
CA CYS A 174 -12.32 -7.10 7.10
C CYS A 174 -12.55 -6.77 8.58
N SER A 175 -13.60 -7.36 9.19
CA SER A 175 -13.80 -7.20 10.63
C SER A 175 -12.65 -7.77 11.46
N MET A 176 -12.05 -8.90 11.03
CA MET A 176 -10.87 -9.45 11.72
C MET A 176 -9.61 -8.61 11.51
N LEU A 177 -9.46 -7.98 10.33
CA LEU A 177 -8.30 -7.11 10.08
C LEU A 177 -8.27 -5.88 10.98
N THR A 178 -9.40 -5.43 11.49
CA THR A 178 -9.42 -4.28 12.43
C THR A 178 -8.65 -4.54 13.71
N ASP A 179 -8.54 -5.79 14.15
CA ASP A 179 -7.74 -6.18 15.31
C ASP A 179 -6.22 -5.96 15.07
N TYR A 180 -5.81 -5.85 13.81
CA TYR A 180 -4.42 -5.67 13.37
C TYR A 180 -4.16 -4.29 12.73
N ASP A 181 -5.10 -3.36 12.82
CA ASP A 181 -5.00 -2.03 12.20
C ASP A 181 -3.69 -1.32 12.57
N ILE A 182 -3.25 -1.42 13.82
CA ILE A 182 -2.01 -0.81 14.29
C ILE A 182 -0.76 -1.37 13.58
N VAL A 183 -0.76 -2.67 13.26
CA VAL A 183 0.37 -3.30 12.55
C VAL A 183 0.48 -2.76 11.13
N PHE A 184 -0.65 -2.65 10.43
CA PHE A 184 -0.69 -2.12 9.06
C PHE A 184 -0.34 -0.63 9.01
N ARG A 185 -0.84 0.17 9.96
CA ARG A 185 -0.47 1.59 10.03
C ARG A 185 1.01 1.79 10.30
N ASN A 186 1.58 1.03 11.21
CA ASN A 186 3.00 1.11 11.51
C ASN A 186 3.87 0.66 10.33
N TYR A 187 3.46 -0.42 9.64
CA TYR A 187 4.08 -0.86 8.40
C TYR A 187 4.08 0.26 7.35
N LEU A 188 2.93 0.81 7.01
CA LEU A 188 2.78 1.85 6.01
C LEU A 188 3.48 3.16 6.40
N ALA A 189 3.40 3.55 7.66
CA ALA A 189 4.11 4.72 8.17
C ALA A 189 5.63 4.56 8.05
N ASN A 190 6.15 3.34 8.29
CA ASN A 190 7.56 3.03 8.07
C ASN A 190 7.95 3.13 6.60
N GLU A 191 7.17 2.56 5.68
CA GLU A 191 7.43 2.63 4.25
C GLU A 191 7.42 4.08 3.74
N LEU A 192 6.42 4.86 4.12
CA LEU A 192 6.35 6.29 3.80
C LEU A 192 7.53 7.08 4.37
N PHE A 193 7.95 6.76 5.58
CA PHE A 193 9.08 7.46 6.21
C PHE A 193 10.41 7.12 5.55
N SER A 194 10.63 5.86 5.17
CA SER A 194 11.92 5.38 4.65
C SER A 194 12.11 5.61 3.16
N ASP A 195 11.08 5.36 2.36
CA ASP A 195 11.24 5.18 0.92
C ASP A 195 10.60 6.27 0.06
N LEU A 196 9.82 7.19 0.67
CA LEU A 196 9.07 8.18 -0.10
C LEU A 196 9.94 9.27 -0.73
N ILE A 197 11.16 9.52 -0.22
CA ILE A 197 12.02 10.59 -0.68
C ILE A 197 13.29 10.03 -1.31
N SER A 198 13.49 10.29 -2.62
CA SER A 198 14.78 10.05 -3.26
C SER A 198 15.75 11.19 -2.97
N PRO A 199 16.94 10.90 -2.40
CA PRO A 199 17.97 11.91 -2.16
C PRO A 199 18.60 12.46 -3.45
N GLU A 200 18.41 11.78 -4.57
CA GLU A 200 19.01 12.09 -5.88
C GLU A 200 18.18 13.06 -6.72
N ALA A 201 16.94 13.35 -6.30
CA ALA A 201 16.04 14.20 -7.07
C ALA A 201 16.51 15.67 -7.12
N ALA A 202 16.78 16.17 -8.31
CA ALA A 202 17.38 17.48 -8.54
C ALA A 202 16.42 18.68 -8.38
N SER A 203 15.10 18.46 -8.30
CA SER A 203 14.10 19.53 -8.20
C SER A 203 12.88 19.09 -7.40
N THR A 204 12.15 20.02 -6.81
CA THR A 204 10.91 19.74 -6.05
C THR A 204 9.90 18.96 -6.89
N LYS A 205 9.74 19.30 -8.17
CA LYS A 205 8.83 18.59 -9.07
C LYS A 205 9.21 17.11 -9.22
N LYS A 206 10.50 16.81 -9.41
CA LYS A 206 11.00 15.43 -9.51
C LYS A 206 10.88 14.67 -8.19
N ILE A 207 11.04 15.36 -7.06
CA ILE A 207 10.82 14.77 -5.74
C ILE A 207 9.37 14.31 -5.60
N ILE A 208 8.39 15.15 -5.97
CA ILE A 208 6.97 14.79 -5.87
C ILE A 208 6.60 13.71 -6.87
N GLU A 209 7.15 13.75 -8.08
CA GLU A 209 7.00 12.67 -9.05
C GLU A 209 7.43 11.33 -8.47
N HIS A 210 8.61 11.29 -7.85
CA HIS A 210 9.09 10.11 -7.15
C HIS A 210 8.16 9.70 -6.00
N MET A 211 7.69 10.66 -5.18
CA MET A 211 6.74 10.38 -4.10
C MET A 211 5.44 9.74 -4.60
N ILE A 212 4.91 10.18 -5.74
CA ILE A 212 3.70 9.60 -6.34
C ILE A 212 3.95 8.16 -6.76
N ILE A 213 5.06 7.88 -7.43
CA ILE A 213 5.44 6.53 -7.86
C ILE A 213 5.58 5.60 -6.65
N LYS A 214 6.30 6.05 -5.63
CA LYS A 214 6.48 5.28 -4.40
C LYS A 214 5.17 5.08 -3.63
N MET A 215 4.32 6.10 -3.56
CA MET A 215 3.00 5.98 -2.94
C MET A 215 2.14 4.93 -3.65
N GLN A 216 2.11 4.94 -4.99
CA GLN A 216 1.40 3.93 -5.76
C GLN A 216 1.98 2.53 -5.52
N TRP A 217 3.30 2.40 -5.44
CA TRP A 217 3.95 1.13 -5.14
C TRP A 217 3.58 0.60 -3.75
N ILE A 218 3.62 1.44 -2.73
CA ILE A 218 3.18 1.11 -1.37
C ILE A 218 1.71 0.65 -1.35
N MET A 219 0.85 1.31 -2.13
CA MET A 219 -0.56 0.91 -2.27
C MET A 219 -0.71 -0.47 -2.92
N ILE A 220 0.07 -0.76 -3.97
CA ILE A 220 0.11 -2.06 -4.64
C ILE A 220 0.57 -3.16 -3.66
N GLU A 221 1.64 -2.91 -2.93
CA GLU A 221 2.17 -3.85 -1.94
C GLU A 221 1.14 -4.12 -0.82
N TYR A 222 0.55 -3.08 -0.27
CA TYR A 222 -0.52 -3.21 0.74
C TYR A 222 -1.72 -4.00 0.21
N THR A 223 -2.13 -3.75 -1.04
CA THR A 223 -3.18 -4.50 -1.71
C THR A 223 -2.82 -5.97 -1.83
N ALA A 224 -1.59 -6.29 -2.25
CA ALA A 224 -1.11 -7.66 -2.37
C ALA A 224 -1.09 -8.39 -1.02
N ILE A 225 -0.66 -7.70 0.05
CA ILE A 225 -0.70 -8.26 1.42
C ILE A 225 -2.15 -8.60 1.82
N ARG A 226 -3.07 -7.65 1.65
CA ARG A 226 -4.49 -7.87 2.01
C ARG A 226 -5.13 -8.99 1.20
N GLN A 227 -4.89 -9.00 -0.11
CA GLN A 227 -5.44 -10.03 -1.00
C GLN A 227 -4.87 -11.40 -0.68
N SER A 228 -3.57 -11.52 -0.42
CA SER A 228 -2.95 -12.78 -0.04
C SER A 228 -3.49 -13.32 1.30
N LEU A 229 -3.73 -12.43 2.27
CA LEU A 229 -4.37 -12.77 3.55
C LEU A 229 -5.81 -13.25 3.38
N PHE A 230 -6.60 -12.58 2.53
CA PHE A 230 -7.97 -13.00 2.24
C PHE A 230 -8.02 -14.37 1.57
N LEU A 231 -7.15 -14.62 0.59
CA LEU A 231 -7.07 -15.90 -0.10
C LEU A 231 -6.61 -17.02 0.84
N TRP A 232 -5.65 -16.74 1.71
CA TRP A 232 -5.24 -17.66 2.76
C TRP A 232 -6.38 -17.99 3.71
N TYR A 233 -7.11 -16.96 4.17
CA TYR A 233 -8.31 -17.12 5.02
C TYR A 233 -9.37 -18.00 4.36
N SER A 234 -9.67 -17.74 3.11
CA SER A 234 -10.63 -18.53 2.32
C SER A 234 -10.17 -19.99 2.12
N HIS A 235 -8.89 -20.18 1.79
CA HIS A 235 -8.30 -21.52 1.64
C HIS A 235 -8.38 -22.36 2.92
N ASN A 236 -8.24 -21.74 4.07
CA ASN A 236 -8.28 -22.39 5.38
C ASN A 236 -9.70 -22.42 5.99
N ALA A 237 -10.74 -22.52 5.15
CA ALA A 237 -12.14 -22.62 5.54
C ALA A 237 -12.59 -21.50 6.50
N ASN A 238 -12.16 -20.29 6.24
CA ASN A 238 -12.44 -19.08 7.02
C ASN A 238 -11.94 -19.17 8.49
N SER A 239 -10.82 -19.87 8.70
CA SER A 239 -10.17 -19.91 10.02
C SER A 239 -9.70 -18.52 10.45
N PRO A 240 -9.82 -18.15 11.74
CA PRO A 240 -9.40 -16.84 12.21
C PRO A 240 -7.94 -16.53 11.87
N LEU A 241 -7.67 -15.27 11.49
CA LEU A 241 -6.33 -14.79 11.30
C LEU A 241 -5.59 -14.75 12.64
N THR A 242 -4.32 -15.13 12.61
CA THR A 242 -3.43 -14.96 13.76
C THR A 242 -2.38 -13.89 13.45
N TYR A 243 -1.77 -13.35 14.49
CA TYR A 243 -0.68 -12.41 14.32
C TYR A 243 0.47 -13.00 13.48
N GLU A 244 0.81 -14.27 13.70
CA GLU A 244 1.84 -14.96 12.94
C GLU A 244 1.51 -15.01 11.44
N THR A 245 0.25 -15.24 11.10
CA THR A 245 -0.23 -15.21 9.70
C THR A 245 -0.06 -13.80 9.11
N ILE A 246 -0.49 -12.75 9.82
CA ILE A 246 -0.33 -11.36 9.37
C ILE A 246 1.14 -11.04 9.15
N ARG A 247 1.99 -11.37 10.12
CA ARG A 247 3.44 -11.15 10.05
C ARG A 247 4.08 -11.86 8.85
N GLU A 248 3.75 -13.14 8.63
CA GLU A 248 4.29 -13.92 7.52
C GLU A 248 3.93 -13.30 6.17
N HIS A 249 2.68 -12.89 5.99
CA HIS A 249 2.21 -12.27 4.75
C HIS A 249 2.91 -10.94 4.48
N ILE A 250 3.03 -10.06 5.48
CA ILE A 250 3.80 -8.81 5.34
C ILE A 250 5.24 -9.12 4.93
N VAL A 251 5.93 -10.00 5.67
CA VAL A 251 7.34 -10.33 5.43
C VAL A 251 7.58 -10.90 4.03
N ILE A 252 6.75 -11.83 3.57
CA ILE A 252 6.96 -12.49 2.30
C ILE A 252 6.61 -11.56 1.15
N ILE A 253 5.49 -10.85 1.22
CA ILE A 253 5.11 -9.90 0.16
C ILE A 253 6.14 -8.78 0.07
N SER A 254 6.57 -8.16 1.18
CA SER A 254 7.61 -7.12 1.15
C SER A 254 8.96 -7.60 0.59
N ARG A 255 9.26 -8.90 0.70
CA ARG A 255 10.43 -9.48 0.01
C ARG A 255 10.21 -9.63 -1.49
N MET A 256 8.99 -9.95 -1.89
CA MET A 256 8.62 -10.10 -3.31
C MET A 256 8.53 -8.75 -4.03
N THR A 257 8.20 -7.69 -3.33
CA THR A 257 8.01 -6.33 -3.86
C THR A 257 9.20 -5.39 -3.57
N GLY A 258 10.25 -5.87 -2.93
CA GLY A 258 11.44 -5.10 -2.54
C GLY A 258 12.34 -4.75 -3.72
N TYR A 259 11.77 -4.11 -4.75
CA TYR A 259 12.47 -3.62 -5.93
C TYR A 259 13.16 -2.28 -5.67
N ASP A 260 14.20 -1.98 -6.44
CA ASP A 260 14.77 -0.63 -6.46
C ASP A 260 13.88 0.35 -7.24
N ASP A 261 14.24 1.63 -7.24
CA ASP A 261 13.41 2.70 -7.82
C ASP A 261 13.28 2.58 -9.35
N ASP A 262 14.32 2.09 -10.03
CA ASP A 262 14.32 1.92 -11.48
C ASP A 262 13.46 0.71 -11.85
N ASP A 263 13.58 -0.40 -11.12
CA ASP A 263 12.76 -1.60 -11.29
C ASP A 263 11.27 -1.32 -11.02
N ILE A 264 10.95 -0.55 -9.98
CA ILE A 264 9.57 -0.14 -9.68
C ILE A 264 9.00 0.69 -10.82
N ARG A 265 9.76 1.66 -11.32
CA ARG A 265 9.33 2.50 -12.45
C ARG A 265 9.10 1.67 -13.70
N GLU A 266 10.04 0.79 -14.04
CA GLU A 266 9.92 -0.10 -15.20
C GLU A 266 8.71 -1.02 -15.08
N TYR A 267 8.49 -1.61 -13.92
CA TYR A 267 7.31 -2.46 -13.66
C TYR A 267 6.00 -1.69 -13.85
N LEU A 268 5.90 -0.51 -13.24
CA LEU A 268 4.69 0.32 -13.35
C LEU A 268 4.45 0.79 -14.79
N GLU A 269 5.49 1.19 -15.52
CA GLU A 269 5.38 1.61 -16.91
C GLU A 269 4.97 0.46 -17.84
N ASN A 270 5.47 -0.74 -17.62
CA ASN A 270 5.17 -1.90 -18.44
C ASN A 270 3.80 -2.53 -18.12
N SER A 271 3.45 -2.63 -16.85
CA SER A 271 2.23 -3.29 -16.41
C SER A 271 1.03 -2.34 -16.33
N PHE A 272 1.27 -1.06 -16.01
CA PHE A 272 0.24 -0.08 -15.68
C PHE A 272 0.39 1.26 -16.42
N ALA A 273 1.08 1.32 -17.55
CA ALA A 273 1.44 2.57 -18.25
C ALA A 273 0.31 3.60 -18.39
N LYS A 274 -0.94 3.14 -18.51
CA LYS A 274 -2.14 3.99 -18.60
C LYS A 274 -2.73 4.36 -17.22
N LEU A 275 -2.30 3.68 -16.17
CA LEU A 275 -2.86 3.76 -14.82
C LEU A 275 -1.88 4.43 -13.83
N ILE A 276 -0.63 4.62 -14.25
CA ILE A 276 0.33 5.44 -13.51
C ILE A 276 -0.27 6.85 -13.42
N TRP A 277 -0.29 7.43 -12.23
CA TRP A 277 -0.90 8.73 -11.92
C TRP A 277 -2.44 8.73 -11.92
N ASP A 278 -3.08 7.58 -12.10
CA ASP A 278 -4.53 7.47 -12.05
C ASP A 278 -5.00 7.18 -10.62
N TRP A 279 -5.62 8.19 -10.02
CA TRP A 279 -6.24 8.04 -8.71
C TRP A 279 -7.40 7.03 -8.74
N GLY A 280 -8.13 6.94 -9.87
CA GLY A 280 -9.24 6.01 -10.03
C GLY A 280 -8.82 4.55 -9.94
N TYR A 281 -7.66 4.21 -10.51
CA TYR A 281 -7.10 2.87 -10.36
C TYR A 281 -6.70 2.57 -8.90
N ALA A 282 -6.06 3.53 -8.25
CA ALA A 282 -5.75 3.39 -6.83
C ALA A 282 -7.02 3.17 -5.99
N ALA A 283 -8.10 3.89 -6.29
CA ALA A 283 -9.39 3.71 -5.63
C ALA A 283 -9.99 2.32 -5.90
N LEU A 284 -9.84 1.79 -7.11
CA LEU A 284 -10.29 0.44 -7.47
C LEU A 284 -9.59 -0.62 -6.62
N ILE A 285 -8.25 -0.62 -6.55
CA ILE A 285 -7.50 -1.63 -5.79
C ILE A 285 -7.61 -1.47 -4.27
N MET A 286 -7.83 -0.25 -3.77
CA MET A 286 -8.06 -0.02 -2.34
C MET A 286 -9.46 -0.45 -1.90
N GLY A 287 -10.46 -0.32 -2.77
CA GLY A 287 -11.85 -0.57 -2.46
C GLY A 287 -12.39 0.46 -1.47
N ILE A 288 -13.08 1.49 -1.95
CA ILE A 288 -13.75 2.47 -1.08
C ILE A 288 -14.94 1.76 -0.43
N ARG A 289 -14.82 1.49 0.86
CA ARG A 289 -15.88 0.81 1.63
C ARG A 289 -16.65 1.83 2.45
N LYS A 290 -17.97 1.74 2.36
CA LYS A 290 -18.91 2.46 3.23
C LYS A 290 -19.07 1.75 4.55
#